data_65089ee6c73a13fb944e02ebb67db30d
#
_entry.id   65089ee6c73a13fb944e02ebb67db30d
#
_cell.length_a   1.000
_cell.length_b   1.000
_cell.length_c   1.000
_cell.angle_alpha   90.00
_cell.angle_beta   90.00
_cell.angle_gamma   90.00
#
_symmetry.space_group_name_H-M   'P 1'
#
loop_
_entity.id
_entity.type
_entity.pdbx_description
1 polymer ?
#
loop_
_entity_poly.entity_id
_entity_poly.type
_entity_poly.pdbx_seq_one_letter_code
_entity_poly.pdbx_strand_id
1 'polypeptide(L)'
;MLQQVMTNPGEIIFREVPVPEVKDDQVLVKIMNIGICGSDIHVYHGKHPFTKYPVTQGHEVSGEIAKVGKDVTEFHEGQKVTIEPQVYCGQCYPCRHGKYNLCEELKVMGFQTTGTASEYFAVDASKVTPIPEDMSYEEGAMIEPLAVAVHGVKQVGDVKGLNIAVLGAGPIGNLVAQAAKGMGAAKVMITDVSDLRLDKAKECGIDACVNTMEKDFGEAMVEAFGPDKADVIYDCAGNNITMGQAIKYARKGSIIVLVAVFAGMATVDLAVANDHELDIKSTMMYRHDDYVDGIELVNEGKVHLRPLISKTFAFKDYLKAYQYIDDNRETTMKVIINVQEK
;
A
#
# COMPACT_ATOMS: atom_id res chain seq x y z
N MET A 1 17.05 -17.64 15.49
CA MET A 1 15.75 -17.27 14.94
C MET A 1 15.63 -17.75 13.51
N LEU A 2 14.41 -18.03 13.08
CA LEU A 2 14.13 -18.41 11.70
C LEU A 2 14.02 -17.17 10.79
N GLN A 3 14.59 -17.25 9.60
CA GLN A 3 14.54 -16.20 8.58
C GLN A 3 14.20 -16.80 7.23
N GLN A 4 13.25 -16.18 6.52
CA GLN A 4 12.91 -16.51 5.13
C GLN A 4 13.97 -15.90 4.19
N VAL A 5 14.37 -16.65 3.18
CA VAL A 5 15.25 -16.16 2.12
C VAL A 5 14.77 -16.66 0.76
N MET A 6 14.53 -15.77 -0.16
CA MET A 6 14.32 -16.08 -1.56
C MET A 6 15.69 -16.14 -2.24
N THR A 7 16.13 -17.33 -2.58
CA THR A 7 17.47 -17.60 -3.15
C THR A 7 17.52 -17.31 -4.64
N ASN A 8 16.42 -17.60 -5.34
CA ASN A 8 16.19 -17.34 -6.76
C ASN A 8 14.70 -17.08 -6.98
N PRO A 9 14.28 -16.60 -8.16
CA PRO A 9 12.87 -16.54 -8.51
C PRO A 9 12.15 -17.87 -8.27
N GLY A 10 11.07 -17.84 -7.52
CA GLY A 10 10.26 -19.03 -7.21
C GLY A 10 10.83 -19.95 -6.11
N GLU A 11 11.99 -19.64 -5.56
CA GLU A 11 12.64 -20.49 -4.57
C GLU A 11 12.77 -19.78 -3.22
N ILE A 12 12.09 -20.29 -2.20
CA ILE A 12 12.13 -19.80 -0.82
C ILE A 12 12.66 -20.90 0.10
N ILE A 13 13.66 -20.55 0.89
CA ILE A 13 14.20 -21.39 1.95
C ILE A 13 14.12 -20.68 3.30
N PHE A 14 14.26 -21.44 4.37
CA PHE A 14 14.40 -20.92 5.72
C PHE A 14 15.79 -21.19 6.25
N ARG A 15 16.36 -20.21 6.94
CA ARG A 15 17.68 -20.33 7.60
C ARG A 15 17.54 -20.04 9.08
N GLU A 16 18.31 -20.74 9.90
CA GLU A 16 18.54 -20.35 11.27
C GLU A 16 19.66 -19.32 11.33
N VAL A 17 19.36 -18.16 11.89
CA VAL A 17 20.32 -17.05 12.07
C VAL A 17 20.26 -16.56 13.52
N PRO A 18 21.33 -15.95 14.05
CA PRO A 18 21.28 -15.34 15.38
C PRO A 18 20.22 -14.22 15.42
N VAL A 19 19.64 -13.99 16.60
CA VAL A 19 18.81 -12.82 16.85
C VAL A 19 19.71 -11.58 16.74
N PRO A 20 19.31 -10.53 16.02
CA PRO A 20 20.12 -9.33 15.85
C PRO A 20 20.42 -8.64 17.20
N GLU A 21 21.63 -8.12 17.35
CA GLU A 21 21.97 -7.22 18.44
C GLU A 21 21.32 -5.83 18.18
N VAL A 22 20.83 -5.22 19.24
CA VAL A 22 20.21 -3.88 19.19
C VAL A 22 21.27 -2.84 19.43
N LYS A 23 21.44 -1.91 18.50
CA LYS A 23 22.28 -0.73 18.70
C LYS A 23 21.60 0.30 19.60
N ASP A 24 22.36 1.30 19.99
CA ASP A 24 21.91 2.31 20.96
C ASP A 24 20.66 3.08 20.53
N ASP A 25 20.50 3.33 19.21
CA ASP A 25 19.42 4.08 18.55
C ASP A 25 18.37 3.19 17.89
N GLN A 26 18.40 1.87 18.13
CA GLN A 26 17.53 0.88 17.50
C GLN A 26 16.55 0.25 18.48
N VAL A 27 15.53 -0.38 17.91
CA VAL A 27 14.63 -1.31 18.60
C VAL A 27 14.72 -2.69 17.95
N LEU A 28 14.50 -3.74 18.73
CA LEU A 28 14.25 -5.09 18.25
C LEU A 28 12.75 -5.32 18.21
N VAL A 29 12.23 -5.55 17.02
CA VAL A 29 10.82 -5.87 16.83
C VAL A 29 10.67 -7.39 16.67
N LYS A 30 9.84 -8.00 17.51
CA LYS A 30 9.31 -9.34 17.29
C LYS A 30 8.23 -9.24 16.23
N ILE A 31 8.50 -9.80 15.06
CA ILE A 31 7.60 -9.71 13.92
C ILE A 31 6.40 -10.63 14.15
N MET A 32 5.21 -10.08 14.05
CA MET A 32 3.96 -10.82 14.21
C MET A 32 3.33 -11.16 12.86
N ASN A 33 3.10 -10.15 12.01
CA ASN A 33 2.45 -10.33 10.71
C ASN A 33 3.19 -9.59 9.60
N ILE A 34 3.18 -10.19 8.41
CA ILE A 34 3.74 -9.61 7.19
C ILE A 34 2.70 -9.70 6.08
N GLY A 35 2.37 -8.57 5.46
CA GLY A 35 1.56 -8.50 4.25
C GLY A 35 2.39 -8.86 3.01
N ILE A 36 1.77 -9.52 2.04
CA ILE A 36 2.37 -9.77 0.73
C ILE A 36 1.85 -8.73 -0.26
N CYS A 37 2.77 -7.93 -0.79
CA CYS A 37 2.52 -6.89 -1.78
C CYS A 37 2.58 -7.46 -3.22
N GLY A 38 1.95 -6.79 -4.18
CA GLY A 38 2.13 -7.08 -5.60
C GLY A 38 3.59 -6.99 -6.07
N SER A 39 4.39 -6.09 -5.46
CA SER A 39 5.81 -5.98 -5.74
C SER A 39 6.60 -7.21 -5.28
N ASP A 40 6.21 -7.85 -4.18
CA ASP A 40 6.81 -9.11 -3.74
C ASP A 40 6.55 -10.25 -4.74
N ILE A 41 5.35 -10.25 -5.35
CA ILE A 41 5.01 -11.20 -6.42
C ILE A 41 5.90 -10.96 -7.65
N HIS A 42 6.21 -9.70 -7.97
CA HIS A 42 7.14 -9.38 -9.06
C HIS A 42 8.57 -9.86 -8.74
N VAL A 43 9.02 -9.77 -7.48
CA VAL A 43 10.29 -10.38 -7.04
C VAL A 43 10.21 -11.90 -7.19
N TYR A 44 9.16 -12.54 -6.68
CA TYR A 44 8.96 -13.98 -6.77
C TYR A 44 9.05 -14.50 -8.21
N HIS A 45 8.55 -13.74 -9.18
CA HIS A 45 8.64 -14.06 -10.61
C HIS A 45 9.93 -13.59 -11.31
N GLY A 46 10.87 -12.98 -10.61
CA GLY A 46 12.10 -12.46 -11.21
C GLY A 46 11.90 -11.24 -12.11
N LYS A 47 10.77 -10.53 -11.94
CA LYS A 47 10.37 -9.39 -12.78
C LYS A 47 10.61 -8.03 -12.11
N HIS A 48 11.00 -7.99 -10.84
CA HIS A 48 11.27 -6.74 -10.13
C HIS A 48 12.60 -6.15 -10.59
N PRO A 49 12.64 -4.92 -11.14
CA PRO A 49 13.83 -4.42 -11.85
C PRO A 49 15.02 -4.11 -10.95
N PHE A 50 14.80 -3.91 -9.64
CA PHE A 50 15.83 -3.42 -8.72
C PHE A 50 16.22 -4.42 -7.62
N THR A 51 15.61 -5.61 -7.58
CA THR A 51 15.92 -6.61 -6.56
C THR A 51 16.95 -7.62 -7.06
N LYS A 52 17.93 -7.93 -6.21
CA LYS A 52 18.95 -8.96 -6.46
C LYS A 52 18.73 -10.11 -5.49
N TYR A 53 19.04 -11.33 -5.94
CA TYR A 53 19.00 -12.54 -5.11
C TYR A 53 20.39 -12.87 -4.54
N PRO A 54 20.46 -13.48 -3.34
CA PRO A 54 19.35 -13.80 -2.45
C PRO A 54 18.79 -12.56 -1.76
N VAL A 55 17.48 -12.58 -1.40
CA VAL A 55 16.80 -11.50 -0.69
C VAL A 55 15.89 -12.06 0.41
N THR A 56 15.86 -11.43 1.57
CA THR A 56 14.84 -11.60 2.59
C THR A 56 13.78 -10.54 2.34
N GLN A 57 12.53 -10.95 2.10
CA GLN A 57 11.42 -10.05 1.78
C GLN A 57 10.71 -9.51 3.03
N GLY A 58 9.56 -8.89 2.86
CA GLY A 58 8.70 -8.32 3.90
C GLY A 58 8.97 -6.84 4.13
N HIS A 59 7.95 -6.03 3.85
CA HIS A 59 7.95 -4.58 4.01
C HIS A 59 6.61 -4.03 4.53
N GLU A 60 5.53 -4.77 4.40
CA GLU A 60 4.24 -4.51 5.04
C GLU A 60 4.19 -5.28 6.35
N VAL A 61 4.45 -4.65 7.50
CA VAL A 61 4.74 -5.43 8.71
C VAL A 61 4.14 -4.83 9.98
N SER A 62 3.77 -5.70 10.90
CA SER A 62 3.46 -5.36 12.27
C SER A 62 4.19 -6.27 13.25
N GLY A 63 4.42 -5.77 14.43
CA GLY A 63 5.09 -6.51 15.48
C GLY A 63 4.97 -5.89 16.85
N GLU A 64 5.77 -6.40 17.76
CA GLU A 64 5.84 -6.00 19.15
C GLU A 64 7.32 -5.69 19.50
N ILE A 65 7.56 -4.60 20.19
CA ILE A 65 8.93 -4.25 20.62
C ILE A 65 9.39 -5.28 21.67
N ALA A 66 10.41 -6.03 21.33
CA ALA A 66 11.02 -7.03 22.20
C ALA A 66 12.20 -6.49 23.02
N LYS A 67 12.85 -5.41 22.53
CA LYS A 67 13.97 -4.75 23.23
C LYS A 67 14.16 -3.34 22.66
N VAL A 68 14.55 -2.40 23.52
CA VAL A 68 14.92 -1.04 23.14
C VAL A 68 16.43 -0.79 23.32
N GLY A 69 17.02 0.00 22.44
CA GLY A 69 18.39 0.50 22.56
C GLY A 69 18.48 1.54 23.69
N LYS A 70 19.68 1.77 24.22
CA LYS A 70 19.86 2.60 25.43
C LYS A 70 19.52 4.08 25.23
N ASP A 71 19.58 4.57 23.97
CA ASP A 71 19.30 5.98 23.64
C ASP A 71 17.84 6.17 23.18
N VAL A 72 17.05 5.08 23.09
CA VAL A 72 15.62 5.10 22.71
C VAL A 72 14.77 5.31 23.96
N THR A 73 14.05 6.41 24.01
CA THR A 73 13.22 6.81 25.16
C THR A 73 11.72 6.85 24.87
N GLU A 74 11.34 6.90 23.61
CA GLU A 74 9.95 7.03 23.12
C GLU A 74 9.19 5.71 23.01
N PHE A 75 9.89 4.58 23.13
CA PHE A 75 9.32 3.25 23.01
C PHE A 75 9.56 2.40 24.26
N HIS A 76 8.74 1.37 24.45
CA HIS A 76 8.90 0.38 25.53
C HIS A 76 8.65 -1.05 25.03
N GLU A 77 9.21 -2.04 25.73
CA GLU A 77 8.95 -3.46 25.44
C GLU A 77 7.47 -3.80 25.57
N GLY A 78 6.96 -4.63 24.67
CA GLY A 78 5.55 -5.02 24.57
C GLY A 78 4.70 -4.06 23.72
N GLN A 79 5.22 -2.90 23.32
CA GLN A 79 4.46 -1.94 22.51
C GLN A 79 4.23 -2.47 21.09
N LYS A 80 2.98 -2.41 20.62
CA LYS A 80 2.62 -2.76 19.25
C LYS A 80 3.06 -1.69 18.25
N VAL A 81 3.65 -2.13 17.14
CA VAL A 81 4.25 -1.23 16.16
C VAL A 81 4.12 -1.74 14.72
N THR A 82 4.21 -0.81 13.77
CA THR A 82 4.53 -1.06 12.36
C THR A 82 5.88 -0.43 12.01
N ILE A 83 6.48 -0.82 10.87
CA ILE A 83 7.80 -0.35 10.44
C ILE A 83 7.68 0.34 9.08
N GLU A 84 8.30 1.51 8.95
CA GLU A 84 8.44 2.22 7.67
C GLU A 84 9.65 1.66 6.91
N PRO A 85 9.46 0.92 5.81
CA PRO A 85 10.54 0.16 5.16
C PRO A 85 11.48 1.01 4.31
N GLN A 86 11.29 2.32 4.23
CA GLN A 86 12.10 3.21 3.42
C GLN A 86 13.48 3.47 4.03
N VAL A 87 14.53 3.31 3.23
CA VAL A 87 15.91 3.67 3.57
C VAL A 87 16.36 4.78 2.62
N TYR A 88 16.48 5.99 3.13
CA TYR A 88 16.80 7.19 2.35
C TYR A 88 18.11 7.84 2.83
N CYS A 89 18.79 8.59 1.95
CA CYS A 89 20.14 9.13 2.22
C CYS A 89 20.16 10.36 3.14
N GLY A 90 19.03 11.06 3.29
CA GLY A 90 18.92 12.29 4.11
C GLY A 90 19.57 13.55 3.51
N GLN A 91 20.36 13.45 2.44
CA GLN A 91 21.19 14.55 1.94
C GLN A 91 20.91 15.01 0.50
N CYS A 92 20.24 14.21 -0.34
CA CYS A 92 19.89 14.60 -1.70
C CYS A 92 18.84 15.72 -1.71
N TYR A 93 18.60 16.32 -2.89
CA TYR A 93 17.66 17.44 -3.00
C TYR A 93 16.27 17.12 -2.43
N PRO A 94 15.58 16.02 -2.81
CA PRO A 94 14.28 15.67 -2.23
C PRO A 94 14.32 15.52 -0.71
N CYS A 95 15.33 14.83 -0.18
CA CYS A 95 15.45 14.61 1.27
C CYS A 95 15.54 15.92 2.05
N ARG A 96 16.38 16.87 1.62
CA ARG A 96 16.53 18.18 2.26
C ARG A 96 15.28 19.05 2.16
N HIS A 97 14.33 18.70 1.27
CA HIS A 97 13.06 19.42 1.10
C HIS A 97 11.86 18.65 1.64
N GLY A 98 12.08 17.69 2.56
CA GLY A 98 11.02 16.92 3.21
C GLY A 98 10.31 15.91 2.30
N LYS A 99 10.85 15.65 1.11
CA LYS A 99 10.32 14.68 0.13
C LYS A 99 11.21 13.42 0.09
N TYR A 100 11.57 12.88 1.25
CA TYR A 100 12.48 11.74 1.36
C TYR A 100 11.92 10.46 0.71
N ASN A 101 10.60 10.37 0.54
CA ASN A 101 9.95 9.34 -0.28
C ASN A 101 10.41 9.35 -1.76
N LEU A 102 10.98 10.47 -2.22
CA LEU A 102 11.56 10.65 -3.55
C LEU A 102 13.10 10.68 -3.52
N CYS A 103 13.73 10.09 -2.51
CA CYS A 103 15.17 10.04 -2.39
C CYS A 103 15.83 9.47 -3.65
N GLU A 104 16.90 10.12 -4.14
CA GLU A 104 17.63 9.66 -5.33
C GLU A 104 18.31 8.30 -5.12
N GLU A 105 18.62 7.95 -3.86
CA GLU A 105 19.20 6.67 -3.45
C GLU A 105 18.22 5.82 -2.65
N LEU A 106 16.90 5.99 -2.89
CA LEU A 106 15.88 5.28 -2.14
C LEU A 106 16.06 3.76 -2.25
N LYS A 107 16.10 3.13 -1.09
CA LYS A 107 16.04 1.67 -0.95
C LYS A 107 14.83 1.31 -0.09
N VAL A 108 14.33 0.10 -0.29
CA VAL A 108 13.21 -0.42 0.47
C VAL A 108 13.62 -1.76 1.08
N MET A 109 13.31 -1.95 2.35
CA MET A 109 13.46 -3.23 3.04
C MET A 109 12.67 -4.30 2.28
N GLY A 110 13.27 -5.47 2.09
CA GLY A 110 12.64 -6.55 1.31
C GLY A 110 12.96 -6.54 -0.19
N PHE A 111 13.62 -5.48 -0.70
CA PHE A 111 14.01 -5.36 -2.11
C PHE A 111 15.50 -5.09 -2.29
N GLN A 112 15.99 -3.92 -1.90
CA GLN A 112 17.40 -3.52 -2.02
C GLN A 112 18.16 -3.70 -0.70
N THR A 113 17.45 -3.82 0.41
CA THR A 113 18.01 -4.15 1.72
C THR A 113 17.24 -5.33 2.32
N THR A 114 17.80 -5.96 3.37
CA THR A 114 17.14 -7.05 4.08
C THR A 114 15.76 -6.61 4.59
N GLY A 115 14.73 -7.39 4.29
CA GLY A 115 13.37 -7.18 4.77
C GLY A 115 13.09 -7.89 6.10
N THR A 116 11.85 -7.77 6.53
CA THR A 116 11.38 -8.17 7.87
C THR A 116 10.95 -9.64 7.98
N ALA A 117 11.09 -10.46 6.92
CA ALA A 117 10.66 -11.87 6.94
C ALA A 117 11.57 -12.74 7.81
N SER A 118 11.53 -12.49 9.12
CA SER A 118 12.25 -13.19 10.19
C SER A 118 11.46 -13.06 11.50
N GLU A 119 11.75 -13.93 12.48
CA GLU A 119 11.05 -13.87 13.78
C GLU A 119 11.33 -12.57 14.55
N TYR A 120 12.51 -11.97 14.35
CA TYR A 120 12.92 -10.69 14.94
C TYR A 120 13.64 -9.83 13.92
N PHE A 121 13.49 -8.51 14.05
CA PHE A 121 14.14 -7.55 13.17
C PHE A 121 14.62 -6.32 13.97
N ALA A 122 15.90 -5.98 13.86
CA ALA A 122 16.45 -4.76 14.46
C ALA A 122 16.35 -3.62 13.46
N VAL A 123 15.81 -2.50 13.89
CA VAL A 123 15.56 -1.32 13.04
C VAL A 123 15.77 -0.03 13.83
N ASP A 124 16.16 1.04 13.14
CA ASP A 124 16.29 2.37 13.74
C ASP A 124 14.93 2.81 14.30
N ALA A 125 14.91 3.31 15.54
CA ALA A 125 13.68 3.72 16.22
C ALA A 125 12.87 4.73 15.41
N SER A 126 13.53 5.61 14.65
CA SER A 126 12.91 6.59 13.75
C SER A 126 12.10 5.98 12.59
N LYS A 127 12.17 4.66 12.38
CA LYS A 127 11.41 3.92 11.36
C LYS A 127 10.21 3.19 11.94
N VAL A 128 9.96 3.33 13.22
CA VAL A 128 8.91 2.59 13.90
C VAL A 128 7.77 3.53 14.26
N THR A 129 6.56 3.10 13.99
CA THR A 129 5.33 3.85 14.31
C THR A 129 4.45 3.00 15.23
N PRO A 130 4.04 3.50 16.41
CA PRO A 130 3.12 2.80 17.29
C PRO A 130 1.76 2.58 16.62
N ILE A 131 1.14 1.43 16.88
CA ILE A 131 -0.25 1.17 16.51
C ILE A 131 -1.10 0.97 17.77
N PRO A 132 -2.42 1.28 17.73
CA PRO A 132 -3.32 1.10 18.86
C PRO A 132 -3.30 -0.32 19.44
N GLU A 133 -3.46 -0.45 20.76
CA GLU A 133 -3.45 -1.75 21.45
C GLU A 133 -4.58 -2.69 21.00
N ASP A 134 -5.72 -2.14 20.62
CA ASP A 134 -6.89 -2.87 20.13
C ASP A 134 -6.82 -3.19 18.63
N MET A 135 -5.90 -2.60 17.88
CA MET A 135 -5.64 -2.96 16.48
C MET A 135 -5.00 -4.36 16.41
N SER A 136 -5.53 -5.24 15.57
CA SER A 136 -4.91 -6.55 15.33
C SER A 136 -3.58 -6.41 14.60
N TYR A 137 -2.69 -7.40 14.75
CA TYR A 137 -1.41 -7.38 14.01
C TYR A 137 -1.61 -7.53 12.50
N GLU A 138 -2.66 -8.22 12.06
CA GLU A 138 -3.02 -8.29 10.64
C GLU A 138 -3.35 -6.91 10.08
N GLU A 139 -4.13 -6.12 10.80
CA GLU A 139 -4.45 -4.73 10.44
C GLU A 139 -3.21 -3.84 10.52
N GLY A 140 -2.38 -4.03 11.55
CA GLY A 140 -1.10 -3.32 11.68
C GLY A 140 -0.16 -3.52 10.49
N ALA A 141 -0.12 -4.74 9.91
CA ALA A 141 0.64 -5.01 8.69
C ALA A 141 0.06 -4.32 7.44
N MET A 142 -1.21 -3.89 7.47
CA MET A 142 -1.84 -3.17 6.38
C MET A 142 -1.71 -1.64 6.49
N ILE A 143 -1.07 -1.12 7.53
CA ILE A 143 -0.84 0.33 7.65
C ILE A 143 0.12 0.83 6.56
N GLU A 144 1.10 0.03 6.17
CA GLU A 144 2.01 0.40 5.07
C GLU A 144 1.25 0.65 3.75
N PRO A 145 0.46 -0.30 3.20
CA PRO A 145 -0.31 -0.02 1.98
C PRO A 145 -1.40 1.04 2.17
N LEU A 146 -1.92 1.23 3.38
CA LEU A 146 -2.83 2.34 3.68
C LEU A 146 -2.10 3.68 3.59
N ALA A 147 -0.87 3.78 4.07
CA ALA A 147 -0.06 5.01 3.94
C ALA A 147 0.19 5.38 2.46
N VAL A 148 0.37 4.39 1.56
CA VAL A 148 0.40 4.62 0.10
C VAL A 148 -0.89 5.29 -0.38
N ALA A 149 -2.03 4.79 0.07
CA ALA A 149 -3.34 5.32 -0.30
C ALA A 149 -3.56 6.74 0.24
N VAL A 150 -3.26 6.97 1.51
CA VAL A 150 -3.36 8.30 2.17
C VAL A 150 -2.47 9.31 1.45
N HIS A 151 -1.21 8.94 1.14
CA HIS A 151 -0.29 9.79 0.37
C HIS A 151 -0.85 10.14 -1.00
N GLY A 152 -1.43 9.16 -1.69
CA GLY A 152 -2.10 9.37 -2.98
C GLY A 152 -3.26 10.37 -2.87
N VAL A 153 -4.12 10.22 -1.86
CA VAL A 153 -5.23 11.15 -1.61
C VAL A 153 -4.73 12.56 -1.35
N LYS A 154 -3.68 12.71 -0.54
CA LYS A 154 -3.09 14.02 -0.22
C LYS A 154 -2.43 14.74 -1.41
N GLN A 155 -2.17 14.08 -2.56
CA GLN A 155 -1.65 14.77 -3.75
C GLN A 155 -2.62 15.84 -4.27
N VAL A 156 -3.89 15.71 -3.99
CA VAL A 156 -4.93 16.68 -4.38
C VAL A 156 -4.99 17.88 -3.40
N GLY A 157 -4.52 17.70 -2.20
CA GLY A 157 -4.72 18.63 -1.07
C GLY A 157 -5.96 18.23 -0.26
N ASP A 158 -6.85 19.19 0.02
CA ASP A 158 -8.08 18.90 0.75
C ASP A 158 -9.13 18.28 -0.18
N VAL A 159 -9.58 17.08 0.15
CA VAL A 159 -10.62 16.34 -0.60
C VAL A 159 -12.03 16.54 -0.02
N LYS A 160 -12.16 17.32 1.04
CA LYS A 160 -13.44 17.54 1.71
C LYS A 160 -14.49 18.13 0.76
N GLY A 161 -15.61 17.44 0.66
CA GLY A 161 -16.72 17.85 -0.20
C GLY A 161 -16.55 17.54 -1.68
N LEU A 162 -15.45 16.93 -2.13
CA LEU A 162 -15.21 16.55 -3.52
C LEU A 162 -15.88 15.22 -3.88
N ASN A 163 -16.28 15.09 -5.14
CA ASN A 163 -16.70 13.85 -5.76
C ASN A 163 -15.48 13.13 -6.33
N ILE A 164 -15.29 11.87 -5.95
CA ILE A 164 -14.07 11.09 -6.26
C ILE A 164 -14.40 9.80 -6.98
N ALA A 165 -13.76 9.57 -8.13
CA ALA A 165 -13.80 8.30 -8.83
C ALA A 165 -12.46 7.56 -8.69
N VAL A 166 -12.50 6.25 -8.43
CA VAL A 166 -11.33 5.38 -8.32
C VAL A 166 -11.42 4.28 -9.37
N LEU A 167 -10.41 4.16 -10.21
CA LEU A 167 -10.28 3.13 -11.23
C LEU A 167 -9.43 1.97 -10.69
N GLY A 168 -10.04 0.80 -10.55
CA GLY A 168 -9.46 -0.41 -9.97
C GLY A 168 -9.81 -0.57 -8.49
N ALA A 169 -10.51 -1.67 -8.14
CA ALA A 169 -10.91 -2.01 -6.78
C ALA A 169 -10.00 -3.07 -6.14
N GLY A 170 -8.75 -3.19 -6.59
CA GLY A 170 -7.71 -3.96 -5.91
C GLY A 170 -7.40 -3.39 -4.51
N PRO A 171 -6.45 -3.98 -3.76
CA PRO A 171 -6.13 -3.53 -2.40
C PRO A 171 -5.88 -2.03 -2.30
N ILE A 172 -5.02 -1.48 -3.16
CA ILE A 172 -4.68 -0.05 -3.14
C ILE A 172 -5.87 0.82 -3.53
N GLY A 173 -6.63 0.47 -4.60
CA GLY A 173 -7.79 1.27 -5.00
C GLY A 173 -8.88 1.29 -3.94
N ASN A 174 -9.10 0.17 -3.27
CA ASN A 174 -10.04 0.10 -2.15
C ASN A 174 -9.58 1.00 -0.98
N LEU A 175 -8.30 0.94 -0.62
CA LEU A 175 -7.73 1.79 0.44
C LEU A 175 -7.78 3.29 0.07
N VAL A 176 -7.52 3.65 -1.21
CA VAL A 176 -7.66 5.03 -1.71
C VAL A 176 -9.11 5.50 -1.59
N ALA A 177 -10.08 4.67 -1.98
CA ALA A 177 -11.49 5.01 -1.89
C ALA A 177 -11.94 5.22 -0.45
N GLN A 178 -11.54 4.33 0.47
CA GLN A 178 -11.82 4.45 1.90
C GLN A 178 -11.13 5.68 2.52
N ALA A 179 -9.84 5.89 2.23
CA ALA A 179 -9.08 7.04 2.73
C ALA A 179 -9.70 8.36 2.26
N ALA A 180 -10.03 8.48 0.98
CA ALA A 180 -10.69 9.66 0.44
C ALA A 180 -12.03 9.94 1.13
N LYS A 181 -12.84 8.90 1.34
CA LYS A 181 -14.11 9.01 2.08
C LYS A 181 -13.88 9.40 3.53
N GLY A 182 -12.94 8.75 4.21
CA GLY A 182 -12.56 9.04 5.60
C GLY A 182 -12.03 10.44 5.80
N MET A 183 -11.35 11.00 4.82
CA MET A 183 -10.84 12.38 4.78
C MET A 183 -11.92 13.42 4.36
N GLY A 184 -13.15 12.99 4.12
CA GLY A 184 -14.30 13.88 3.96
C GLY A 184 -14.76 14.13 2.52
N ALA A 185 -14.39 13.30 1.55
CA ALA A 185 -14.99 13.33 0.22
C ALA A 185 -16.51 13.24 0.31
N ALA A 186 -17.21 14.01 -0.52
CA ALA A 186 -18.69 14.05 -0.51
C ALA A 186 -19.28 12.72 -0.98
N LYS A 187 -18.70 12.15 -2.03
CA LYS A 187 -19.11 10.86 -2.59
C LYS A 187 -17.93 10.18 -3.28
N VAL A 188 -17.83 8.86 -3.11
CA VAL A 188 -16.77 8.06 -3.73
C VAL A 188 -17.39 6.96 -4.58
N MET A 189 -16.96 6.88 -5.84
CA MET A 189 -17.25 5.78 -6.76
C MET A 189 -15.98 4.99 -7.00
N ILE A 190 -16.07 3.65 -6.99
CA ILE A 190 -14.99 2.76 -7.36
C ILE A 190 -15.42 1.83 -8.49
N THR A 191 -14.51 1.54 -9.41
CA THR A 191 -14.79 0.66 -10.55
C THR A 191 -13.77 -0.48 -10.66
N ASP A 192 -14.22 -1.63 -11.12
CA ASP A 192 -13.36 -2.78 -11.44
C ASP A 192 -14.09 -3.67 -12.47
N VAL A 193 -13.43 -4.70 -12.95
CA VAL A 193 -14.02 -5.76 -13.77
C VAL A 193 -14.40 -6.99 -12.93
N SER A 194 -13.99 -7.04 -11.65
CA SER A 194 -14.21 -8.13 -10.70
C SER A 194 -15.31 -7.78 -9.70
N ASP A 195 -16.42 -8.49 -9.75
CA ASP A 195 -17.53 -8.31 -8.79
C ASP A 195 -17.09 -8.59 -7.35
N LEU A 196 -16.20 -9.57 -7.13
CA LEU A 196 -15.68 -9.88 -5.81
C LEU A 196 -14.97 -8.66 -5.18
N ARG A 197 -14.14 -7.96 -5.97
CA ARG A 197 -13.43 -6.76 -5.50
C ARG A 197 -14.40 -5.60 -5.24
N LEU A 198 -15.42 -5.47 -6.07
CA LEU A 198 -16.49 -4.48 -5.89
C LEU A 198 -17.34 -4.80 -4.67
N ASP A 199 -17.62 -6.07 -4.38
CA ASP A 199 -18.33 -6.47 -3.16
C ASP A 199 -17.50 -6.14 -1.91
N LYS A 200 -16.17 -6.31 -1.96
CA LYS A 200 -15.29 -5.86 -0.87
C LYS A 200 -15.32 -4.33 -0.70
N ALA A 201 -15.42 -3.57 -1.77
CA ALA A 201 -15.57 -2.11 -1.69
C ALA A 201 -16.93 -1.71 -1.07
N LYS A 202 -18.02 -2.42 -1.41
CA LYS A 202 -19.33 -2.24 -0.76
C LYS A 202 -19.28 -2.57 0.73
N GLU A 203 -18.63 -3.69 1.10
CA GLU A 203 -18.42 -4.10 2.50
C GLU A 203 -17.66 -3.02 3.29
N CYS A 204 -16.72 -2.34 2.65
CA CYS A 204 -15.98 -1.19 3.20
C CYS A 204 -16.76 0.13 3.13
N GLY A 205 -18.02 0.14 2.71
CA GLY A 205 -18.91 1.30 2.73
C GLY A 205 -18.71 2.30 1.61
N ILE A 206 -18.13 1.93 0.46
CA ILE A 206 -18.00 2.83 -0.69
C ILE A 206 -19.36 3.08 -1.35
N ASP A 207 -19.64 4.35 -1.72
CA ASP A 207 -20.97 4.82 -2.09
C ASP A 207 -21.49 4.27 -3.43
N ALA A 208 -20.60 4.06 -4.40
CA ALA A 208 -20.93 3.49 -5.69
C ALA A 208 -19.85 2.53 -6.17
N CYS A 209 -20.21 1.28 -6.46
CA CYS A 209 -19.30 0.24 -6.93
C CYS A 209 -19.81 -0.27 -8.28
N VAL A 210 -19.02 -0.10 -9.34
CA VAL A 210 -19.50 -0.32 -10.72
C VAL A 210 -18.58 -1.27 -11.48
N ASN A 211 -19.16 -2.32 -12.05
CA ASN A 211 -18.46 -3.23 -12.96
C ASN A 211 -18.41 -2.60 -14.37
N THR A 212 -17.19 -2.29 -14.84
CA THR A 212 -16.97 -1.66 -16.15
C THR A 212 -17.10 -2.61 -17.33
N MET A 213 -17.29 -3.92 -17.09
CA MET A 213 -17.72 -4.86 -18.12
C MET A 213 -19.22 -4.77 -18.42
N GLU A 214 -20.01 -4.26 -17.47
CA GLU A 214 -21.47 -4.16 -17.57
C GLU A 214 -21.94 -2.74 -17.87
N LYS A 215 -21.17 -1.71 -17.44
CA LYS A 215 -21.56 -0.31 -17.58
C LYS A 215 -20.38 0.57 -18.01
N ASP A 216 -20.62 1.48 -18.96
CA ASP A 216 -19.61 2.47 -19.38
C ASP A 216 -19.22 3.38 -18.20
N PHE A 217 -17.91 3.63 -18.07
CA PHE A 217 -17.36 4.45 -16.97
C PHE A 217 -17.92 5.87 -16.95
N GLY A 218 -18.12 6.48 -18.13
CA GLY A 218 -18.67 7.84 -18.23
C GLY A 218 -20.14 7.90 -17.81
N GLU A 219 -20.96 6.89 -18.20
CA GLU A 219 -22.34 6.76 -17.75
C GLU A 219 -22.42 6.55 -16.24
N ALA A 220 -21.55 5.68 -15.71
CA ALA A 220 -21.45 5.42 -14.26
C ALA A 220 -21.12 6.71 -13.47
N MET A 221 -20.19 7.53 -13.97
CA MET A 221 -19.86 8.81 -13.35
C MET A 221 -21.04 9.78 -13.32
N VAL A 222 -21.80 9.89 -14.41
CA VAL A 222 -22.98 10.76 -14.46
C VAL A 222 -24.07 10.26 -13.50
N GLU A 223 -24.27 8.95 -13.40
CA GLU A 223 -25.22 8.36 -12.45
C GLU A 223 -24.79 8.58 -11.00
N ALA A 224 -23.49 8.40 -10.72
CA ALA A 224 -22.97 8.57 -9.37
C ALA A 224 -22.96 10.04 -8.90
N PHE A 225 -22.54 10.96 -9.76
CA PHE A 225 -22.21 12.34 -9.38
C PHE A 225 -23.07 13.40 -10.05
N GLY A 226 -23.94 13.01 -10.97
CA GLY A 226 -24.68 13.95 -11.82
C GLY A 226 -23.86 14.48 -12.99
N PRO A 227 -24.35 15.52 -13.70
CA PRO A 227 -23.72 16.04 -14.91
C PRO A 227 -22.32 16.62 -14.68
N ASP A 228 -22.01 17.04 -13.46
CA ASP A 228 -20.71 17.64 -13.10
C ASP A 228 -19.63 16.59 -12.90
N LYS A 229 -19.97 15.29 -12.85
CA LYS A 229 -19.03 14.16 -12.74
C LYS A 229 -18.12 14.24 -11.50
N ALA A 230 -16.94 13.59 -11.57
CA ALA A 230 -15.96 13.61 -10.50
C ALA A 230 -15.05 14.84 -10.57
N ASP A 231 -14.64 15.36 -9.39
CA ASP A 231 -13.61 16.39 -9.24
C ASP A 231 -12.21 15.79 -9.37
N VAL A 232 -12.06 14.54 -8.90
CA VAL A 232 -10.79 13.82 -8.91
C VAL A 232 -11.01 12.39 -9.40
N ILE A 233 -10.08 11.90 -10.24
CA ILE A 233 -10.02 10.51 -10.68
C ILE A 233 -8.68 9.92 -10.22
N TYR A 234 -8.70 8.85 -9.41
CA TYR A 234 -7.51 8.09 -9.03
C TYR A 234 -7.38 6.85 -9.92
N ASP A 235 -6.28 6.72 -10.66
CA ASP A 235 -5.96 5.49 -11.40
C ASP A 235 -5.10 4.56 -10.53
N CYS A 236 -5.75 3.53 -9.98
CA CYS A 236 -5.15 2.48 -9.17
C CYS A 236 -4.98 1.15 -9.93
N ALA A 237 -5.34 1.11 -11.22
CA ALA A 237 -5.21 -0.07 -12.09
C ALA A 237 -3.98 -0.02 -12.99
N GLY A 238 -3.55 1.16 -13.44
CA GLY A 238 -2.28 1.38 -14.11
C GLY A 238 -2.12 0.75 -15.49
N ASN A 239 -3.10 0.92 -16.35
CA ASN A 239 -3.06 0.42 -17.71
C ASN A 239 -3.64 1.42 -18.73
N ASN A 240 -3.45 1.14 -20.04
CA ASN A 240 -3.91 2.05 -21.10
C ASN A 240 -5.43 2.26 -21.12
N ILE A 241 -6.21 1.26 -20.69
CA ILE A 241 -7.67 1.34 -20.69
C ILE A 241 -8.12 2.32 -19.62
N THR A 242 -7.69 2.13 -18.38
CA THR A 242 -8.10 2.99 -17.25
C THR A 242 -7.58 4.41 -17.42
N MET A 243 -6.34 4.59 -17.86
CA MET A 243 -5.81 5.92 -18.13
C MET A 243 -6.54 6.62 -19.29
N GLY A 244 -6.87 5.87 -20.35
CA GLY A 244 -7.68 6.37 -21.47
C GLY A 244 -9.08 6.78 -21.02
N GLN A 245 -9.73 5.99 -20.15
CA GLN A 245 -11.02 6.32 -19.55
C GLN A 245 -10.93 7.57 -18.66
N ALA A 246 -9.89 7.65 -17.81
CA ALA A 246 -9.67 8.81 -16.96
C ALA A 246 -9.62 10.11 -17.76
N ILE A 247 -8.79 10.17 -18.82
CA ILE A 247 -8.67 11.37 -19.67
C ILE A 247 -9.96 11.66 -20.45
N LYS A 248 -10.54 10.63 -21.09
CA LYS A 248 -11.73 10.78 -21.95
C LYS A 248 -12.93 11.33 -21.19
N TYR A 249 -13.15 10.84 -19.97
CA TYR A 249 -14.38 11.13 -19.22
C TYR A 249 -14.20 12.17 -18.13
N ALA A 250 -12.97 12.61 -17.86
CA ALA A 250 -12.68 13.69 -16.93
C ALA A 250 -13.48 14.96 -17.28
N ARG A 251 -14.02 15.63 -16.26
CA ARG A 251 -14.57 16.97 -16.41
C ARG A 251 -13.44 17.95 -16.70
N LYS A 252 -13.70 19.00 -17.49
CA LYS A 252 -12.73 20.10 -17.69
C LYS A 252 -12.33 20.72 -16.35
N GLY A 253 -11.03 20.89 -16.15
CA GLY A 253 -10.44 21.40 -14.92
C GLY A 253 -10.40 20.43 -13.76
N SER A 254 -10.61 19.11 -13.98
CA SER A 254 -10.50 18.10 -12.92
C SER A 254 -9.08 17.55 -12.79
N ILE A 255 -8.85 16.80 -11.72
CA ILE A 255 -7.54 16.24 -11.37
C ILE A 255 -7.53 14.73 -11.63
N ILE A 256 -6.45 14.23 -12.23
CA ILE A 256 -6.17 12.79 -12.36
C ILE A 256 -4.93 12.48 -11.53
N VAL A 257 -5.00 11.49 -10.64
CA VAL A 257 -3.85 11.05 -9.83
C VAL A 257 -3.47 9.63 -10.20
N LEU A 258 -2.22 9.45 -10.65
CA LEU A 258 -1.63 8.14 -10.97
C LEU A 258 -1.11 7.51 -9.68
N VAL A 259 -1.79 6.48 -9.20
CA VAL A 259 -1.40 5.74 -8.00
C VAL A 259 -0.74 4.41 -8.35
N ALA A 260 -1.24 3.74 -9.37
CA ALA A 260 -0.69 2.47 -9.81
C ALA A 260 0.70 2.61 -10.46
N VAL A 261 1.51 1.56 -10.31
CA VAL A 261 2.77 1.42 -11.05
C VAL A 261 2.47 0.81 -12.42
N PHE A 262 2.73 1.57 -13.48
CA PHE A 262 2.56 1.09 -14.85
C PHE A 262 3.67 0.09 -15.22
N ALA A 263 3.30 -1.01 -15.85
CA ALA A 263 4.26 -2.03 -16.30
C ALA A 263 5.09 -1.60 -17.53
N GLY A 264 4.75 -0.48 -18.16
CA GLY A 264 5.43 0.06 -19.35
C GLY A 264 4.92 1.45 -19.72
N MET A 265 5.22 1.90 -20.92
CA MET A 265 4.76 3.20 -21.42
C MET A 265 3.24 3.18 -21.65
N ALA A 266 2.55 4.19 -21.13
CA ALA A 266 1.13 4.41 -21.37
C ALA A 266 0.94 5.33 -22.59
N THR A 267 -0.10 5.03 -23.37
CA THR A 267 -0.58 5.91 -24.44
C THR A 267 -1.67 6.80 -23.89
N VAL A 268 -1.49 8.10 -23.96
CA VAL A 268 -2.43 9.10 -23.43
C VAL A 268 -2.77 10.14 -24.51
N ASP A 269 -4.03 10.57 -24.54
CA ASP A 269 -4.49 11.66 -25.41
C ASP A 269 -4.19 13.01 -24.76
N LEU A 270 -3.00 13.54 -25.04
CA LEU A 270 -2.58 14.83 -24.52
C LEU A 270 -3.34 16.02 -25.16
N ALA A 271 -3.94 15.84 -26.34
CA ALA A 271 -4.75 16.87 -26.95
C ALA A 271 -6.04 17.10 -26.13
N VAL A 272 -6.70 16.04 -25.72
CA VAL A 272 -7.86 16.10 -24.81
C VAL A 272 -7.44 16.63 -23.44
N ALA A 273 -6.34 16.14 -22.89
CA ALA A 273 -5.85 16.59 -21.58
C ALA A 273 -5.59 18.12 -21.58
N ASN A 274 -4.99 18.63 -22.66
CA ASN A 274 -4.75 20.07 -22.82
C ASN A 274 -6.04 20.88 -23.02
N ASP A 275 -6.95 20.43 -23.91
CA ASP A 275 -8.25 21.12 -24.13
C ASP A 275 -9.12 21.17 -22.88
N HIS A 276 -9.01 20.15 -22.05
CA HIS A 276 -9.74 20.08 -20.78
C HIS A 276 -9.01 20.73 -19.60
N GLU A 277 -7.77 21.23 -19.81
CA GLU A 277 -6.93 21.78 -18.72
C GLU A 277 -6.86 20.83 -17.53
N LEU A 278 -6.58 19.54 -17.80
CA LEU A 278 -6.51 18.51 -16.77
C LEU A 278 -5.20 18.60 -15.97
N ASP A 279 -5.29 18.57 -14.65
CA ASP A 279 -4.13 18.47 -13.77
C ASP A 279 -3.79 16.97 -13.56
N ILE A 280 -2.69 16.50 -14.14
CA ILE A 280 -2.23 15.11 -13.99
C ILE A 280 -1.12 15.07 -12.97
N LYS A 281 -1.38 14.42 -11.83
CA LYS A 281 -0.45 14.22 -10.72
C LYS A 281 -0.03 12.76 -10.62
N SER A 282 1.11 12.50 -9.99
CA SER A 282 1.58 11.17 -9.66
C SER A 282 1.90 11.09 -8.17
N THR A 283 1.91 9.88 -7.64
CA THR A 283 2.28 9.61 -6.26
C THR A 283 3.35 8.53 -6.20
N MET A 284 4.22 8.61 -5.20
CA MET A 284 5.28 7.62 -4.99
C MET A 284 5.48 7.37 -3.50
N MET A 285 5.32 6.12 -3.08
CA MET A 285 5.52 5.73 -1.68
C MET A 285 4.63 6.59 -0.74
N TYR A 286 5.20 7.05 0.37
CA TYR A 286 4.54 7.79 1.45
C TYR A 286 5.59 8.47 2.35
N ARG A 287 5.10 9.20 3.34
CA ARG A 287 5.90 9.79 4.41
C ARG A 287 5.34 9.36 5.77
N HIS A 288 6.04 9.67 6.83
CA HIS A 288 5.65 9.34 8.21
C HIS A 288 4.24 9.83 8.56
N ASP A 289 3.91 11.07 8.19
CA ASP A 289 2.58 11.66 8.42
C ASP A 289 1.45 10.84 7.77
N ASP A 290 1.73 10.11 6.69
CA ASP A 290 0.72 9.29 6.03
C ASP A 290 0.44 8.00 6.81
N TYR A 291 1.43 7.48 7.57
CA TYR A 291 1.23 6.41 8.55
C TYR A 291 0.37 6.87 9.72
N VAL A 292 0.70 8.02 10.29
CA VAL A 292 -0.05 8.59 11.42
C VAL A 292 -1.50 8.82 11.04
N ASP A 293 -1.76 9.50 9.92
CA ASP A 293 -3.12 9.76 9.44
C ASP A 293 -3.87 8.47 9.09
N GLY A 294 -3.16 7.48 8.49
CA GLY A 294 -3.74 6.17 8.18
C GLY A 294 -4.19 5.43 9.44
N ILE A 295 -3.35 5.40 10.47
CA ILE A 295 -3.66 4.81 11.77
C ILE A 295 -4.87 5.51 12.42
N GLU A 296 -4.92 6.84 12.36
CA GLU A 296 -6.04 7.62 12.88
C GLU A 296 -7.35 7.31 12.16
N LEU A 297 -7.33 7.22 10.83
CA LEU A 297 -8.50 6.83 10.04
C LEU A 297 -9.05 5.44 10.40
N VAL A 298 -8.17 4.47 10.69
CA VAL A 298 -8.58 3.15 11.15
C VAL A 298 -9.15 3.23 12.57
N ASN A 299 -8.47 3.92 13.47
CA ASN A 299 -8.87 4.07 14.87
C ASN A 299 -10.23 4.77 15.01
N GLU A 300 -10.55 5.72 14.12
CA GLU A 300 -11.84 6.39 14.04
C GLU A 300 -12.93 5.55 13.35
N GLY A 301 -12.62 4.35 12.87
CA GLY A 301 -13.55 3.48 12.14
C GLY A 301 -13.94 4.00 10.75
N LYS A 302 -13.13 4.89 10.16
CA LYS A 302 -13.32 5.44 8.82
C LYS A 302 -12.71 4.59 7.72
N VAL A 303 -11.73 3.74 8.07
CA VAL A 303 -11.08 2.77 7.18
C VAL A 303 -11.18 1.38 7.79
N HIS A 304 -11.65 0.42 7.01
CA HIS A 304 -11.84 -0.98 7.40
C HIS A 304 -10.82 -1.86 6.66
N LEU A 305 -9.80 -2.33 7.37
CA LEU A 305 -8.71 -3.12 6.78
C LEU A 305 -9.06 -4.61 6.69
N ARG A 306 -9.75 -5.14 7.72
CA ARG A 306 -10.05 -6.56 7.85
C ARG A 306 -10.81 -7.18 6.67
N PRO A 307 -11.81 -6.51 6.02
CA PRO A 307 -12.49 -7.06 4.84
C PRO A 307 -11.58 -7.33 3.65
N LEU A 308 -10.42 -6.66 3.59
CA LEU A 308 -9.44 -6.81 2.52
C LEU A 308 -8.49 -7.99 2.70
N ILE A 309 -8.45 -8.61 3.89
CA ILE A 309 -7.60 -9.76 4.17
C ILE A 309 -8.28 -11.02 3.66
N SER A 310 -7.76 -11.60 2.58
CA SER A 310 -8.32 -12.80 1.95
C SER A 310 -7.90 -14.07 2.67
N LYS A 311 -6.66 -14.15 3.11
CA LYS A 311 -6.12 -15.36 3.75
C LYS A 311 -4.86 -15.08 4.57
N THR A 312 -4.68 -15.86 5.62
CA THR A 312 -3.47 -15.88 6.45
C THR A 312 -2.77 -17.23 6.32
N PHE A 313 -1.45 -17.24 6.30
CA PHE A 313 -0.60 -18.42 6.26
C PHE A 313 0.41 -18.40 7.40
N ALA A 314 0.80 -19.58 7.88
CA ALA A 314 1.90 -19.72 8.82
C ALA A 314 3.24 -19.34 8.17
N PHE A 315 4.23 -18.94 8.96
CA PHE A 315 5.53 -18.49 8.47
C PHE A 315 6.22 -19.53 7.55
N LYS A 316 6.19 -20.82 7.94
CA LYS A 316 6.77 -21.89 7.14
C LYS A 316 6.06 -22.17 5.81
N ASP A 317 4.84 -21.67 5.67
CA ASP A 317 4.04 -21.79 4.46
C ASP A 317 4.20 -20.58 3.51
N TYR A 318 5.25 -19.77 3.70
CA TYR A 318 5.50 -18.54 2.92
C TYR A 318 5.45 -18.81 1.41
N LEU A 319 6.07 -19.88 0.92
CA LEU A 319 6.01 -20.28 -0.50
C LEU A 319 4.58 -20.61 -0.95
N LYS A 320 3.81 -21.33 -0.11
CA LYS A 320 2.40 -21.66 -0.41
C LYS A 320 1.53 -20.40 -0.51
N ALA A 321 1.85 -19.35 0.24
CA ALA A 321 1.14 -18.08 0.15
C ALA A 321 1.34 -17.40 -1.22
N TYR A 322 2.55 -17.44 -1.79
CA TYR A 322 2.81 -16.95 -3.14
C TYR A 322 2.07 -17.78 -4.20
N GLN A 323 2.13 -19.10 -4.09
CA GLN A 323 1.42 -20.02 -5.00
C GLN A 323 -0.09 -19.79 -4.93
N TYR A 324 -0.63 -19.62 -3.72
CA TYR A 324 -2.05 -19.29 -3.53
C TYR A 324 -2.45 -17.99 -4.23
N ILE A 325 -1.62 -16.93 -4.15
CA ILE A 325 -1.88 -15.67 -4.83
C ILE A 325 -1.87 -15.87 -6.35
N ASP A 326 -0.92 -16.64 -6.88
CA ASP A 326 -0.84 -16.92 -8.31
C ASP A 326 -2.06 -17.69 -8.82
N ASP A 327 -2.52 -18.69 -8.06
CA ASP A 327 -3.66 -19.53 -8.42
C ASP A 327 -5.02 -18.80 -8.26
N ASN A 328 -5.06 -17.72 -7.44
CA ASN A 328 -6.30 -17.05 -7.05
C ASN A 328 -6.25 -15.52 -7.28
N ARG A 329 -5.55 -15.04 -8.30
CA ARG A 329 -5.31 -13.60 -8.56
C ARG A 329 -6.57 -12.75 -8.60
N GLU A 330 -7.65 -13.28 -9.18
CA GLU A 330 -8.91 -12.55 -9.37
C GLU A 330 -9.72 -12.43 -8.07
N THR A 331 -9.50 -13.35 -7.13
CA THR A 331 -10.26 -13.45 -5.89
C THR A 331 -9.47 -13.05 -4.65
N THR A 332 -8.19 -12.74 -4.81
CA THR A 332 -7.30 -12.37 -3.70
C THR A 332 -7.15 -10.86 -3.62
N MET A 333 -7.36 -10.30 -2.42
CA MET A 333 -7.05 -8.91 -2.09
C MET A 333 -5.69 -8.85 -1.39
N LYS A 334 -5.62 -9.13 -0.09
CA LYS A 334 -4.38 -9.16 0.70
C LYS A 334 -4.17 -10.54 1.32
N VAL A 335 -2.94 -11.02 1.28
CA VAL A 335 -2.50 -12.23 2.00
C VAL A 335 -1.54 -11.82 3.08
N ILE A 336 -1.72 -12.40 4.27
CA ILE A 336 -0.92 -12.13 5.46
C ILE A 336 -0.14 -13.40 5.84
N ILE A 337 1.10 -13.23 6.27
CA ILE A 337 1.92 -14.27 6.89
C ILE A 337 1.92 -14.02 8.40
N ASN A 338 1.50 -15.01 9.18
CA ASN A 338 1.65 -15.02 10.63
C ASN A 338 3.01 -15.64 10.97
N VAL A 339 3.94 -14.81 11.43
CA VAL A 339 5.34 -15.21 11.67
C VAL A 339 5.46 -16.06 12.94
N GLN A 340 4.55 -15.91 13.89
CA GLN A 340 4.58 -16.63 15.15
C GLN A 340 3.84 -17.99 15.08
N GLU A 341 3.07 -18.22 14.03
CA GLU A 341 2.45 -19.52 13.76
C GLU A 341 3.49 -20.43 13.03
N LYS A 342 3.75 -21.62 13.60
CA LYS A 342 4.80 -22.55 13.15
C LYS A 342 4.26 -23.74 12.37
#